data_a41faaef7e5e67b0e360c6b543ba28c3
#
_entry.id   a41faaef7e5e67b0e360c6b543ba28c3
#
_cell.length_a   1.000
_cell.length_b   1.000
_cell.length_c   1.000
_cell.angle_alpha   90.00
_cell.angle_beta   90.00
_cell.angle_gamma   90.00
#
_symmetry.space_group_name_H-M   'P 1'
#
loop_
_entity.id
_entity.type
_entity.pdbx_description
1 polymer ?
#
loop_
_entity_poly.entity_id
_entity_poly.type
_entity_poly.pdbx_seq_one_letter_code
_entity_poly.pdbx_strand_id
1 'polypeptide(L)'
;MLFVATNQSGIARGYYTQEDFFKLCDFMLNEFLKENIKIDKIYHCPHLEGCECRKPKAGMLLKAREEFDIDMDNSIFIGDNLSDMQAGKNAQIGTLCLVNEEEKEGDFFRQFKNLNELLDFFKKKEDR
;
A
#
# COMPACT_ATOMS: atom_id res chain seq x y z
N MET A 1 -8.20 -0.43 -10.79
CA MET A 1 -6.91 0.31 -10.71
C MET A 1 -6.07 -0.26 -9.57
N LEU A 2 -4.77 -0.33 -9.77
CA LEU A 2 -3.82 -0.87 -8.80
C LEU A 2 -2.75 0.16 -8.50
N PHE A 3 -2.52 0.44 -7.21
CA PHE A 3 -1.53 1.42 -6.74
C PHE A 3 -0.62 0.81 -5.69
N VAL A 4 0.58 1.35 -5.58
CA VAL A 4 1.53 1.02 -4.51
C VAL A 4 1.84 2.29 -3.74
N ALA A 5 1.82 2.20 -2.39
CA ALA A 5 2.20 3.30 -1.51
C ALA A 5 3.26 2.78 -0.52
N THR A 6 4.44 3.35 -0.55
CA THR A 6 5.59 2.82 0.20
C THR A 6 6.39 3.91 0.91
N ASN A 7 6.75 3.66 2.18
CA ASN A 7 7.73 4.47 2.90
C ASN A 7 9.13 4.09 2.42
N GLN A 8 9.94 5.10 2.08
CA GLN A 8 11.30 4.93 1.57
C GLN A 8 12.27 5.87 2.31
N SER A 9 12.24 5.82 3.64
CA SER A 9 13.09 6.67 4.48
C SER A 9 14.59 6.41 4.29
N GLY A 10 14.98 5.29 3.69
CA GLY A 10 16.36 5.01 3.32
C GLY A 10 16.97 6.08 2.41
N ILE A 11 16.14 6.77 1.63
CA ILE A 11 16.58 7.88 0.79
C ILE A 11 17.04 9.04 1.69
N ALA A 12 16.23 9.44 2.66
CA ALA A 12 16.60 10.51 3.62
C ALA A 12 17.79 10.13 4.49
N ARG A 13 17.96 8.81 4.77
CA ARG A 13 19.08 8.30 5.56
C ARG A 13 20.38 8.17 4.76
N GLY A 14 20.32 8.39 3.44
CA GLY A 14 21.50 8.29 2.58
C GLY A 14 21.91 6.87 2.23
N TYR A 15 21.03 5.87 2.45
CA TYR A 15 21.34 4.47 2.12
C TYR A 15 21.27 4.20 0.62
N TYR A 16 20.42 4.94 -0.11
CA TYR A 16 20.30 4.89 -1.56
C TYR A 16 19.64 6.18 -2.04
N THR A 17 19.70 6.44 -3.33
CA THR A 17 19.16 7.68 -3.93
C THR A 17 17.75 7.48 -4.45
N GLN A 18 17.05 8.58 -4.75
CA GLN A 18 15.78 8.52 -5.46
C GLN A 18 15.93 7.88 -6.83
N GLU A 19 17.06 8.10 -7.51
CA GLU A 19 17.36 7.43 -8.80
C GLU A 19 17.40 5.92 -8.65
N ASP A 20 18.06 5.43 -7.61
CA ASP A 20 18.12 3.99 -7.32
C ASP A 20 16.72 3.43 -7.10
N PHE A 21 15.89 4.16 -6.36
CA PHE A 21 14.51 3.76 -6.11
C PHE A 21 13.69 3.74 -7.40
N PHE A 22 13.83 4.75 -8.26
CA PHE A 22 13.11 4.80 -9.54
C PHE A 22 13.50 3.64 -10.46
N LYS A 23 14.75 3.22 -10.46
CA LYS A 23 15.21 2.03 -11.21
C LYS A 23 14.52 0.77 -10.69
N LEU A 24 14.38 0.64 -9.38
CA LEU A 24 13.66 -0.48 -8.78
C LEU A 24 12.18 -0.45 -9.17
N CYS A 25 11.56 0.72 -9.19
CA CYS A 25 10.18 0.88 -9.63
C CYS A 25 9.99 0.45 -11.09
N ASP A 26 10.88 0.86 -11.97
CA ASP A 26 10.83 0.47 -13.38
C ASP A 26 10.93 -1.05 -13.52
N PHE A 27 11.83 -1.67 -12.79
CA PHE A 27 11.98 -3.12 -12.77
C PHE A 27 10.68 -3.79 -12.32
N MET A 28 10.09 -3.32 -11.21
CA MET A 28 8.85 -3.87 -10.67
C MET A 28 7.69 -3.72 -11.66
N LEU A 29 7.52 -2.53 -12.24
CA LEU A 29 6.46 -2.27 -13.21
C LEU A 29 6.58 -3.22 -14.41
N ASN A 30 7.79 -3.44 -14.91
CA ASN A 30 8.03 -4.33 -16.06
C ASN A 30 7.75 -5.80 -15.68
N GLU A 31 8.15 -6.24 -14.50
CA GLU A 31 7.88 -7.61 -14.05
C GLU A 31 6.37 -7.89 -13.91
N PHE A 32 5.61 -6.92 -13.38
CA PHE A 32 4.15 -7.05 -13.29
C PHE A 32 3.51 -7.07 -14.68
N LEU A 33 4.01 -6.25 -15.62
CA LEU A 33 3.49 -6.22 -16.98
C LEU A 33 3.69 -7.55 -17.71
N LYS A 34 4.74 -8.30 -17.42
CA LYS A 34 4.94 -9.66 -17.97
C LYS A 34 3.81 -10.60 -17.60
N GLU A 35 3.15 -10.37 -16.47
CA GLU A 35 1.99 -11.13 -15.99
C GLU A 35 0.66 -10.45 -16.34
N ASN A 36 0.67 -9.50 -17.26
CA ASN A 36 -0.49 -8.69 -17.66
C ASN A 36 -1.11 -7.89 -16.51
N ILE A 37 -0.30 -7.49 -15.54
CA ILE A 37 -0.73 -6.66 -14.41
C ILE A 37 -0.18 -5.25 -14.59
N LYS A 38 -1.07 -4.27 -14.67
CA LYS A 38 -0.69 -2.86 -14.76
C LYS A 38 -0.80 -2.22 -13.39
N ILE A 39 0.32 -1.69 -12.89
CA ILE A 39 0.32 -0.80 -11.72
C ILE A 39 0.15 0.63 -12.25
N ASP A 40 -0.93 1.29 -11.84
CA ASP A 40 -1.27 2.62 -12.34
C ASP A 40 -0.30 3.69 -11.86
N LYS A 41 0.12 3.61 -10.60
CA LYS A 41 1.16 4.51 -10.07
C LYS A 41 1.75 3.95 -8.78
N ILE A 42 3.00 4.32 -8.53
CA ILE A 42 3.72 4.05 -7.28
C ILE A 42 3.93 5.38 -6.56
N TYR A 43 3.40 5.48 -5.33
CA TYR A 43 3.62 6.63 -4.45
C TYR A 43 4.67 6.25 -3.41
N HIS A 44 5.62 7.12 -3.18
CA HIS A 44 6.64 6.88 -2.16
C HIS A 44 6.83 8.11 -1.28
N CYS A 45 7.25 7.86 -0.04
CA CYS A 45 7.65 8.91 0.88
C CYS A 45 9.14 8.75 1.18
N PRO A 46 10.00 9.66 0.68
CA PRO A 46 11.44 9.57 0.90
C PRO A 46 11.88 10.15 2.24
N HIS A 47 10.96 10.73 3.00
CA HIS A 47 11.26 11.46 4.22
C HIS A 47 11.36 10.54 5.45
N LEU A 48 12.14 10.96 6.44
CA LEU A 48 12.21 10.27 7.72
C LEU A 48 11.12 10.79 8.67
N GLU A 49 10.91 12.12 8.68
CA GLU A 49 9.92 12.79 9.51
C GLU A 49 9.57 14.15 8.93
N GLY A 50 8.62 14.85 9.55
CA GLY A 50 8.26 16.23 9.17
C GLY A 50 7.47 16.36 7.87
N CYS A 51 6.82 15.29 7.40
CA CYS A 51 6.01 15.29 6.18
C CYS A 51 4.59 14.79 6.45
N GLU A 52 3.72 14.92 5.47
CA GLU A 52 2.34 14.38 5.52
C GLU A 52 2.20 13.06 4.77
N CYS A 53 3.25 12.60 4.08
CA CYS A 53 3.18 11.40 3.23
C CYS A 53 3.57 10.11 3.95
N ARG A 54 4.42 10.16 4.99
CA ARG A 54 4.90 8.95 5.67
C ARG A 54 3.78 8.30 6.49
N LYS A 55 3.51 7.03 6.21
CA LYS A 55 2.54 6.26 7.01
C LYS A 55 3.00 6.25 8.49
N PRO A 56 2.11 6.39 9.44
CA PRO A 56 0.65 6.26 9.39
C PRO A 56 -0.13 7.47 8.85
N LYS A 57 0.52 8.50 8.37
CA LYS A 57 -0.16 9.63 7.73
C LYS A 57 -0.71 9.20 6.37
N ALA A 58 -1.79 9.84 5.94
CA ALA A 58 -2.55 9.42 4.77
C ALA A 58 -2.15 10.15 3.49
N GLY A 59 -1.09 10.97 3.50
CA GLY A 59 -0.75 11.85 2.38
C GLY A 59 -0.62 11.17 1.04
N MET A 60 0.06 10.00 0.98
CA MET A 60 0.20 9.25 -0.26
C MET A 60 -1.15 8.75 -0.79
N LEU A 61 -1.99 8.24 0.10
CA LEU A 61 -3.31 7.70 -0.26
C LEU A 61 -4.27 8.79 -0.70
N LEU A 62 -4.24 9.95 -0.03
CA LEU A 62 -5.07 11.09 -0.39
C LEU A 62 -4.63 11.70 -1.73
N LYS A 63 -3.34 11.69 -2.02
CA LYS A 63 -2.81 12.14 -3.30
C LYS A 63 -3.29 11.24 -4.43
N ALA A 64 -3.27 9.93 -4.22
CA ALA A 64 -3.80 8.98 -5.19
C ALA A 64 -5.29 9.21 -5.46
N ARG A 65 -6.08 9.45 -4.40
CA ARG A 65 -7.49 9.75 -4.52
C ARG A 65 -7.74 10.97 -5.40
N GLU A 66 -6.97 12.04 -5.18
CA GLU A 66 -7.12 13.27 -5.97
C GLU A 66 -6.72 13.08 -7.43
N GLU A 67 -5.61 12.40 -7.69
CA GLU A 67 -5.09 12.24 -9.04
C GLU A 67 -5.94 11.29 -9.90
N PHE A 68 -6.57 10.29 -9.30
CA PHE A 68 -7.29 9.23 -10.02
C PHE A 68 -8.78 9.15 -9.69
N ASP A 69 -9.29 10.07 -8.88
CA ASP A 69 -10.70 10.10 -8.48
C ASP A 69 -11.17 8.73 -7.91
N ILE A 70 -10.41 8.21 -6.94
CA ILE A 70 -10.64 6.88 -6.37
C ILE A 70 -11.85 6.90 -5.44
N ASP A 71 -12.74 5.92 -5.60
CA ASP A 71 -13.82 5.64 -4.64
C ASP A 71 -13.23 4.89 -3.45
N MET A 72 -12.87 5.63 -2.40
CA MET A 72 -12.19 5.08 -1.23
C MET A 72 -13.04 4.08 -0.46
N ASP A 73 -14.35 4.31 -0.36
CA ASP A 73 -15.26 3.39 0.34
C ASP A 73 -15.27 1.99 -0.26
N ASN A 74 -15.09 1.89 -1.58
CA ASN A 74 -15.08 0.63 -2.31
C ASN A 74 -13.67 0.17 -2.68
N SER A 75 -12.66 0.76 -2.06
CA SER A 75 -11.27 0.38 -2.26
C SER A 75 -10.76 -0.55 -1.17
N ILE A 76 -9.70 -1.28 -1.49
CA ILE A 76 -9.03 -2.21 -0.59
C ILE A 76 -7.59 -1.74 -0.42
N PHE A 77 -7.12 -1.67 0.83
CA PHE A 77 -5.72 -1.38 1.13
C PHE A 77 -5.10 -2.57 1.86
N ILE A 78 -4.00 -3.07 1.32
CA ILE A 78 -3.28 -4.22 1.85
C ILE A 78 -1.91 -3.73 2.32
N GLY A 79 -1.55 -4.07 3.55
CA GLY A 79 -0.26 -3.71 4.11
C GLY A 79 0.23 -4.74 5.12
N ASP A 80 1.48 -4.64 5.52
CA ASP A 80 2.12 -5.58 6.45
C ASP A 80 2.37 -5.01 7.84
N ASN A 81 2.06 -3.73 8.06
CA ASN A 81 2.26 -3.04 9.33
C ASN A 81 0.99 -2.34 9.82
N LEU A 82 0.89 -2.15 11.14
CA LEU A 82 -0.20 -1.37 11.73
C LEU A 82 -0.22 0.07 11.20
N SER A 83 0.94 0.63 10.88
CA SER A 83 1.03 1.97 10.29
C SER A 83 0.32 2.06 8.94
N ASP A 84 0.33 0.97 8.16
CA ASP A 84 -0.44 0.90 6.91
C ASP A 84 -1.93 0.94 7.20
N MET A 85 -2.37 0.16 8.18
CA MET A 85 -3.79 0.11 8.55
C MET A 85 -4.28 1.47 9.06
N GLN A 86 -3.47 2.14 9.86
CA GLN A 86 -3.81 3.47 10.35
C GLN A 86 -3.88 4.50 9.21
N ALA A 87 -2.94 4.43 8.25
CA ALA A 87 -2.97 5.30 7.07
C ALA A 87 -4.25 5.06 6.26
N GLY A 88 -4.61 3.80 6.04
CA GLY A 88 -5.84 3.45 5.34
C GLY A 88 -7.10 3.96 6.04
N LYS A 89 -7.14 3.85 7.36
CA LYS A 89 -8.24 4.38 8.17
C LYS A 89 -8.31 5.91 8.04
N ASN A 90 -7.17 6.58 8.14
CA ASN A 90 -7.09 8.03 8.01
C ASN A 90 -7.52 8.52 6.62
N ALA A 91 -7.32 7.70 5.59
CA ALA A 91 -7.76 7.97 4.22
C ALA A 91 -9.19 7.50 3.94
N GLN A 92 -9.88 6.93 4.92
CA GLN A 92 -11.26 6.45 4.82
C GLN A 92 -11.46 5.32 3.79
N ILE A 93 -10.45 4.45 3.65
CA ILE A 93 -10.55 3.28 2.77
C ILE A 93 -11.47 2.24 3.41
N GLY A 94 -12.41 1.72 2.61
CA GLY A 94 -13.48 0.87 3.09
C GLY A 94 -13.05 -0.51 3.59
N THR A 95 -12.02 -1.11 3.00
CA THR A 95 -11.53 -2.43 3.40
C THR A 95 -10.03 -2.37 3.66
N LEU A 96 -9.63 -2.76 4.88
CA LEU A 96 -8.23 -2.75 5.32
C LEU A 96 -7.82 -4.18 5.66
N CYS A 97 -6.74 -4.65 5.03
CA CYS A 97 -6.23 -6.01 5.19
C CYS A 97 -4.77 -5.98 5.66
N LEU A 98 -4.52 -6.51 6.85
CA LEU A 98 -3.18 -6.64 7.40
C LEU A 98 -2.65 -8.05 7.09
N VAL A 99 -1.49 -8.13 6.47
CA VAL A 99 -0.80 -9.40 6.21
C VAL A 99 0.43 -9.46 7.10
N ASN A 100 0.36 -10.27 8.16
CA ASN A 100 1.43 -10.39 9.13
C ASN A 100 1.26 -11.70 9.89
N GLU A 101 2.36 -12.42 10.11
CA GLU A 101 2.34 -13.69 10.87
C GLU A 101 2.05 -13.46 12.34
N GLU A 102 2.51 -12.34 12.91
CA GLU A 102 2.21 -11.97 14.28
C GLU A 102 0.84 -11.33 14.39
N GLU A 103 0.01 -11.87 15.29
CA GLU A 103 -1.30 -11.30 15.54
C GLU A 103 -1.18 -9.89 16.14
N LYS A 104 -1.89 -8.94 15.54
CA LYS A 104 -1.90 -7.54 15.97
C LYS A 104 -3.28 -7.18 16.48
N GLU A 105 -3.34 -6.35 17.52
CA GLU A 105 -4.58 -5.88 18.08
C GLU A 105 -5.18 -4.74 17.26
N GLY A 106 -6.49 -4.85 17.00
CA GLY A 106 -7.23 -3.82 16.30
C GLY A 106 -8.53 -4.41 15.73
N ASP A 107 -9.57 -3.58 15.67
CA ASP A 107 -10.90 -4.01 15.21
C ASP A 107 -11.30 -3.40 13.87
N PHE A 108 -10.48 -2.49 13.33
CA PHE A 108 -10.81 -1.75 12.09
C PHE A 108 -10.17 -2.36 10.83
N PHE A 109 -9.51 -3.51 10.97
CA PHE A 109 -8.90 -4.22 9.84
C PHE A 109 -9.10 -5.73 10.00
N ARG A 110 -8.97 -6.47 8.87
CA ARG A 110 -8.89 -7.93 8.89
C ARG A 110 -7.44 -8.34 8.79
N GLN A 111 -7.07 -9.37 9.55
CA GLN A 111 -5.71 -9.88 9.53
C GLN A 111 -5.64 -11.25 8.85
N PHE A 112 -4.58 -11.43 8.07
CA PHE A 112 -4.21 -12.68 7.40
C PHE A 112 -2.76 -12.97 7.69
N LYS A 113 -2.41 -14.24 7.84
CA LYS A 113 -1.02 -14.62 8.14
C LYS A 113 -0.10 -14.42 6.94
N ASN A 114 -0.62 -14.63 5.72
CA ASN A 114 0.15 -14.55 4.48
C ASN A 114 -0.77 -14.20 3.32
N LEU A 115 -0.15 -13.95 2.16
CA LEU A 115 -0.89 -13.58 0.95
C LEU A 115 -1.81 -14.68 0.44
N ASN A 116 -1.48 -15.95 0.67
CA ASN A 116 -2.34 -17.07 0.25
C ASN A 116 -3.66 -17.06 1.00
N GLU A 117 -3.66 -16.81 2.31
CA GLU A 117 -4.89 -16.68 3.09
C GLU A 117 -5.74 -15.51 2.59
N LEU A 118 -5.10 -14.38 2.29
CA LEU A 118 -5.76 -13.21 1.73
C LEU A 118 -6.42 -13.54 0.39
N LEU A 119 -5.69 -14.21 -0.49
CA LEU A 119 -6.18 -14.60 -1.81
C LEU A 119 -7.38 -15.54 -1.70
N ASP A 120 -7.31 -16.54 -0.81
CA ASP A 120 -8.41 -17.47 -0.58
C ASP A 120 -9.67 -16.75 -0.10
N PHE A 121 -9.52 -15.77 0.77
CA PHE A 121 -10.64 -14.97 1.26
C PHE A 121 -11.35 -14.24 0.11
N PHE A 122 -10.59 -13.60 -0.78
CA PHE A 122 -11.18 -12.89 -1.91
C PHE A 122 -11.76 -13.82 -2.97
N LYS A 123 -11.17 -14.98 -3.19
CA LYS A 123 -11.73 -16.00 -4.09
C LYS A 123 -13.08 -16.51 -3.60
N LYS A 124 -13.23 -16.74 -2.30
CA LYS A 124 -14.51 -17.16 -1.72
C LYS A 124 -15.59 -16.10 -1.86
N LYS A 125 -15.23 -14.82 -1.82
CA LYS A 125 -16.17 -13.72 -2.06
C LYS A 125 -16.63 -13.66 -3.50
N GLU A 126 -15.75 -13.92 -4.47
CA GLU A 126 -16.11 -13.94 -5.89
C GLU A 126 -17.07 -15.07 -6.24
N ASP A 127 -16.96 -16.20 -5.55
CA ASP A 127 -17.78 -17.39 -5.76
C ASP A 127 -19.21 -17.27 -5.19
N ARG A 128 -19.52 -16.15 -4.58
CA ARG A 128 -20.86 -15.81 -4.08
C ARG A 128 -21.57 -14.93 -5.09
#